data_84ff3cbf68b865ed9496158b10afcb3c
#
_entry.id   84ff3cbf68b865ed9496158b10afcb3c
#
_cell.length_a   1.000
_cell.length_b   1.000
_cell.length_c   1.000
_cell.angle_alpha   90.00
_cell.angle_beta   90.00
_cell.angle_gamma   90.00
#
_symmetry.space_group_name_H-M   'P 1'
#
loop_
_entity.id
_entity.type
_entity.pdbx_description
1 polymer ?
#
loop_
_entity_poly.entity_id
_entity_poly.type
_entity_poly.pdbx_seq_one_letter_code
_entity_poly.pdbx_strand_id
1 'polypeptide(L)'
;MKVSPLSPGLTRRICSGTVRHFLDHGVTSTDILTMVWFHEFRPMAQSYSGVGSPYWAAKGMLGLALPPDHPVWTEPEEPIPVEASDIYRIIAVPGWMVSETCQDGIVRVLNIGTDGQDEGELVGEAPLYTSLGFSTATAPPQAGEWKLRSVANVVGLRDGQGQVSARSDQRVERCEYIGEVVVGQSSWLAHWVHDDVDEGAGYGARGIVEIGPKIVCAHACHRGVEVRCVWVEGALCSGVVLMAGWPTAVSYTHLRAHETREDL
;
A
#
# COMPACT_ATOMS: atom_id res chain seq x y z
N MET A 1 -1.87 -27.19 -22.47
CA MET A 1 -2.79 -26.40 -21.66
C MET A 1 -2.15 -25.02 -21.42
N LYS A 2 -2.73 -23.91 -21.91
CA LYS A 2 -2.18 -22.57 -21.61
C LYS A 2 -2.44 -22.29 -20.13
N VAL A 3 -1.42 -22.27 -19.31
CA VAL A 3 -1.52 -22.03 -17.86
C VAL A 3 -1.50 -20.52 -17.55
N SER A 4 -0.81 -19.73 -18.39
CA SER A 4 -0.73 -18.28 -18.24
C SER A 4 -1.85 -17.57 -18.99
N PRO A 5 -2.55 -16.60 -18.39
CA PRO A 5 -3.49 -15.74 -19.09
C PRO A 5 -2.80 -14.70 -19.98
N LEU A 6 -1.48 -14.51 -19.81
CA LEU A 6 -0.67 -13.55 -20.56
C LEU A 6 -0.03 -14.20 -21.76
N SER A 7 0.22 -13.42 -22.82
CA SER A 7 1.05 -13.84 -23.94
C SER A 7 2.50 -14.12 -23.50
N PRO A 8 3.25 -14.94 -24.23
CA PRO A 8 4.65 -15.18 -23.91
C PRO A 8 5.51 -13.92 -23.95
N GLY A 9 5.29 -13.03 -24.93
CA GLY A 9 6.01 -11.78 -25.07
C GLY A 9 5.74 -10.81 -23.92
N LEU A 10 4.49 -10.67 -23.48
CA LEU A 10 4.13 -9.87 -22.32
C LEU A 10 4.68 -10.46 -21.02
N THR A 11 4.63 -11.79 -20.87
CA THR A 11 5.22 -12.50 -19.73
C THR A 11 6.70 -12.17 -19.60
N ARG A 12 7.45 -12.28 -20.73
CA ARG A 12 8.89 -11.94 -20.75
C ARG A 12 9.11 -10.46 -20.40
N ARG A 13 8.32 -9.54 -20.96
CA ARG A 13 8.43 -8.10 -20.70
C ARG A 13 8.30 -7.78 -19.20
N ILE A 14 7.31 -8.39 -18.53
CA ILE A 14 7.08 -8.19 -17.09
C ILE A 14 8.25 -8.76 -16.27
N CYS A 15 8.64 -10.02 -16.54
CA CYS A 15 9.71 -10.67 -15.77
C CYS A 15 11.06 -9.98 -15.98
N SER A 16 11.45 -9.71 -17.22
CA SER A 16 12.72 -9.06 -17.53
C SER A 16 12.75 -7.61 -17.06
N GLY A 17 11.63 -6.89 -17.16
CA GLY A 17 11.48 -5.54 -16.68
C GLY A 17 11.67 -5.44 -15.16
N THR A 18 11.06 -6.37 -14.41
CA THR A 18 11.23 -6.43 -12.95
C THR A 18 12.70 -6.67 -12.57
N VAL A 19 13.37 -7.64 -13.20
CA VAL A 19 14.79 -7.91 -12.92
C VAL A 19 15.66 -6.69 -13.24
N ARG A 20 15.48 -6.06 -14.42
CA ARG A 20 16.22 -4.86 -14.81
C ARG A 20 16.01 -3.72 -13.82
N HIS A 21 14.77 -3.49 -13.41
CA HIS A 21 14.44 -2.44 -12.45
C HIS A 21 15.27 -2.55 -11.16
N PHE A 22 15.36 -3.73 -10.57
CA PHE A 22 16.15 -3.93 -9.37
C PHE A 22 17.67 -3.84 -9.62
N LEU A 23 18.16 -4.35 -10.76
CA LEU A 23 19.56 -4.24 -11.14
C LEU A 23 19.99 -2.78 -11.37
N ASP A 24 19.17 -2.01 -12.07
CA ASP A 24 19.43 -0.58 -12.37
C ASP A 24 19.47 0.29 -11.09
N HIS A 25 18.76 -0.17 -10.03
CA HIS A 25 18.78 0.45 -8.71
C HIS A 25 19.85 -0.11 -7.76
N GLY A 26 20.78 -0.92 -8.29
CA GLY A 26 21.95 -1.36 -7.56
C GLY A 26 21.71 -2.42 -6.49
N VAL A 27 20.68 -3.26 -6.63
CA VAL A 27 20.36 -4.33 -5.66
C VAL A 27 21.52 -5.30 -5.42
N THR A 28 22.45 -5.42 -6.36
CA THR A 28 23.64 -6.27 -6.29
C THR A 28 24.92 -5.52 -5.95
N SER A 29 24.85 -4.26 -5.55
CA SER A 29 26.04 -3.42 -5.29
C SER A 29 26.97 -3.93 -4.20
N THR A 30 26.46 -4.83 -3.34
CA THR A 30 27.20 -5.45 -2.24
C THR A 30 27.49 -6.95 -2.47
N ASP A 31 27.29 -7.46 -3.69
CA ASP A 31 27.42 -8.88 -4.07
C ASP A 31 26.47 -9.84 -3.33
N ILE A 32 25.62 -9.32 -2.46
CA ILE A 32 24.57 -10.08 -1.76
C ILE A 32 23.25 -9.33 -1.85
N LEU A 33 22.14 -10.07 -1.82
CA LEU A 33 20.82 -9.48 -1.70
C LEU A 33 20.57 -9.10 -0.25
N THR A 34 20.31 -7.82 -0.01
CA THR A 34 19.97 -7.29 1.31
C THR A 34 18.46 -7.33 1.55
N MET A 35 18.07 -7.32 2.85
CA MET A 35 16.66 -7.20 3.15
C MET A 35 16.15 -5.82 2.74
N VAL A 36 15.10 -5.86 2.07
CA VAL A 36 13.93 -5.09 1.91
C VAL A 36 13.70 -4.58 0.51
N TRP A 37 14.40 -3.64 -0.05
CA TRP A 37 14.07 -3.12 -1.37
C TRP A 37 15.33 -3.10 -2.27
N PHE A 38 15.83 -1.93 -2.60
CA PHE A 38 17.10 -1.83 -3.35
C PHE A 38 18.32 -1.99 -2.46
N HIS A 39 18.22 -1.50 -1.22
CA HIS A 39 19.26 -1.53 -0.19
C HIS A 39 18.67 -1.97 1.13
N GLU A 40 19.52 -2.22 2.13
CA GLU A 40 19.05 -2.54 3.48
C GLU A 40 18.19 -1.38 4.02
N PHE A 41 16.93 -1.70 4.36
CA PHE A 41 16.01 -0.77 4.99
C PHE A 41 15.17 -1.49 6.05
N ARG A 42 15.76 -1.71 7.22
CA ARG A 42 15.16 -2.44 8.33
C ARG A 42 13.77 -1.97 8.77
N PRO A 43 13.44 -0.65 8.71
CA PRO A 43 12.09 -0.21 9.09
C PRO A 43 10.94 -0.84 8.31
N MET A 44 11.19 -1.44 7.15
CA MET A 44 10.19 -2.17 6.37
C MET A 44 10.24 -3.69 6.57
N ALA A 45 11.25 -4.19 7.29
CA ALA A 45 11.40 -5.62 7.52
C ALA A 45 10.39 -6.13 8.55
N GLN A 46 9.75 -7.26 8.25
CA GLN A 46 8.92 -7.95 9.22
C GLN A 46 9.78 -8.74 10.18
N SER A 47 9.33 -8.91 11.44
CA SER A 47 10.09 -9.54 12.50
C SER A 47 10.47 -11.00 12.20
N TYR A 48 9.69 -11.71 11.40
CA TYR A 48 10.00 -13.08 10.98
C TYR A 48 10.99 -13.16 9.81
N SER A 49 11.37 -12.03 9.19
CA SER A 49 12.33 -12.01 8.09
C SER A 49 13.77 -12.17 8.61
N GLY A 50 14.55 -12.98 7.92
CA GLY A 50 15.96 -13.21 8.21
C GLY A 50 16.88 -12.96 7.02
N VAL A 51 18.18 -13.11 7.21
CA VAL A 51 19.20 -12.86 6.18
C VAL A 51 19.04 -13.67 4.89
N GLY A 52 18.33 -14.78 4.95
CA GLY A 52 18.01 -15.61 3.78
C GLY A 52 16.74 -15.20 3.04
N SER A 53 15.91 -14.32 3.63
CA SER A 53 14.62 -13.94 3.04
C SER A 53 14.73 -13.30 1.66
N PRO A 54 15.71 -12.43 1.34
CA PRO A 54 15.85 -11.84 0.01
C PRO A 54 16.05 -12.87 -1.11
N TYR A 55 16.63 -14.02 -0.80
CA TYR A 55 16.88 -15.07 -1.79
C TYR A 55 15.62 -15.80 -2.26
N TRP A 56 14.46 -15.52 -1.67
CA TRP A 56 13.17 -15.92 -2.21
C TRP A 56 12.92 -15.34 -3.61
N ALA A 57 13.60 -14.25 -3.98
CA ALA A 57 13.62 -13.72 -5.34
C ALA A 57 14.03 -14.78 -6.39
N ALA A 58 14.84 -15.78 -5.99
CA ALA A 58 15.23 -16.87 -6.88
C ALA A 58 14.05 -17.70 -7.40
N LYS A 59 12.89 -17.69 -6.74
CA LYS A 59 11.67 -18.33 -7.23
C LYS A 59 11.22 -17.76 -8.57
N GLY A 60 11.41 -16.48 -8.81
CA GLY A 60 11.15 -15.84 -10.10
C GLY A 60 12.04 -16.36 -11.24
N MET A 61 13.19 -16.98 -10.91
CA MET A 61 14.14 -17.49 -11.89
C MET A 61 13.81 -18.93 -12.38
N LEU A 62 12.76 -19.56 -11.87
CA LEU A 62 12.33 -20.90 -12.35
C LEU A 62 12.04 -20.93 -13.85
N GLY A 63 11.62 -19.80 -14.42
CA GLY A 63 11.43 -19.67 -15.87
C GLY A 63 12.69 -19.94 -16.70
N LEU A 64 13.89 -19.77 -16.12
CA LEU A 64 15.16 -20.07 -16.82
C LEU A 64 15.35 -21.56 -17.14
N ALA A 65 14.57 -22.44 -16.51
CA ALA A 65 14.58 -23.90 -16.83
C ALA A 65 13.78 -24.24 -18.09
N LEU A 66 13.05 -23.28 -18.68
CA LEU A 66 12.34 -23.50 -19.96
C LEU A 66 13.32 -23.70 -21.11
N PRO A 67 13.01 -24.57 -22.07
CA PRO A 67 13.89 -24.83 -23.21
C PRO A 67 14.08 -23.56 -24.06
N PRO A 68 15.22 -23.40 -24.75
CA PRO A 68 15.56 -22.16 -25.48
C PRO A 68 14.58 -21.80 -26.61
N ASP A 69 13.87 -22.77 -27.14
CA ASP A 69 12.86 -22.63 -28.20
C ASP A 69 11.45 -22.30 -27.63
N HIS A 70 11.31 -22.19 -26.32
CA HIS A 70 10.02 -21.88 -25.72
C HIS A 70 9.55 -20.47 -26.15
N PRO A 71 8.25 -20.31 -26.48
CA PRO A 71 7.70 -19.03 -26.96
C PRO A 71 8.04 -17.81 -26.08
N VAL A 72 8.20 -17.99 -24.77
CA VAL A 72 8.62 -16.90 -23.88
C VAL A 72 9.97 -16.30 -24.26
N TRP A 73 10.86 -17.08 -24.91
CA TRP A 73 12.18 -16.61 -25.37
C TRP A 73 12.19 -16.12 -26.81
N THR A 74 11.35 -16.70 -27.65
CA THR A 74 11.40 -16.52 -29.11
C THR A 74 10.42 -15.49 -29.64
N GLU A 75 9.28 -15.26 -28.98
CA GLU A 75 8.35 -14.23 -29.38
C GLU A 75 8.87 -12.83 -28.99
N PRO A 76 8.56 -11.78 -29.77
CA PRO A 76 8.93 -10.42 -29.40
C PRO A 76 8.25 -9.99 -28.08
N GLU A 77 8.93 -9.13 -27.32
CA GLU A 77 8.30 -8.51 -26.13
C GLU A 77 7.15 -7.60 -26.54
N GLU A 78 6.08 -7.64 -25.75
CA GLU A 78 4.92 -6.80 -25.89
C GLU A 78 4.92 -5.70 -24.81
N PRO A 79 4.45 -4.48 -25.13
CA PRO A 79 4.31 -3.44 -24.12
C PRO A 79 3.33 -3.86 -23.02
N ILE A 80 3.58 -3.43 -21.80
CA ILE A 80 2.59 -3.59 -20.72
C ILE A 80 1.45 -2.58 -20.92
N PRO A 81 0.22 -2.91 -20.51
CA PRO A 81 -0.95 -2.08 -20.78
C PRO A 81 -0.83 -0.63 -20.33
N VAL A 82 -0.16 -0.36 -19.20
CA VAL A 82 0.03 0.99 -18.67
C VAL A 82 0.94 1.86 -19.55
N GLU A 83 1.77 1.27 -20.42
CA GLU A 83 2.59 2.05 -21.38
C GLU A 83 1.73 2.70 -22.47
N ALA A 84 0.50 2.23 -22.67
CA ALA A 84 -0.43 2.77 -23.66
C ALA A 84 -1.46 3.74 -23.07
N SER A 85 -1.90 3.51 -21.84
CA SER A 85 -2.91 4.35 -21.19
C SER A 85 -2.97 4.09 -19.69
N ASP A 86 -3.52 5.05 -18.94
CA ASP A 86 -3.85 4.85 -17.54
C ASP A 86 -4.81 3.68 -17.36
N ILE A 87 -4.61 2.94 -16.28
CA ILE A 87 -5.44 1.77 -15.94
C ILE A 87 -6.07 1.97 -14.58
N TYR A 88 -7.36 1.66 -14.50
CA TYR A 88 -8.11 1.62 -13.25
C TYR A 88 -8.80 0.26 -13.13
N ARG A 89 -8.61 -0.42 -12.00
CA ARG A 89 -9.17 -1.74 -11.75
C ARG A 89 -9.73 -1.84 -10.34
N ILE A 90 -10.84 -2.52 -10.22
CA ILE A 90 -11.38 -2.98 -8.95
C ILE A 90 -11.03 -4.45 -8.80
N ILE A 91 -10.42 -4.80 -7.67
CA ILE A 91 -10.23 -6.18 -7.23
C ILE A 91 -11.19 -6.35 -6.04
N ALA A 92 -12.38 -6.88 -6.34
CA ALA A 92 -13.50 -6.83 -5.41
C ALA A 92 -13.29 -7.64 -4.13
N VAL A 93 -12.66 -8.82 -4.23
CA VAL A 93 -12.48 -9.73 -3.08
C VAL A 93 -11.71 -9.06 -1.93
N PRO A 94 -10.53 -8.48 -2.13
CA PRO A 94 -9.83 -7.76 -1.08
C PRO A 94 -10.28 -6.30 -0.90
N GLY A 95 -11.24 -5.80 -1.68
CA GLY A 95 -11.63 -4.40 -1.65
C GLY A 95 -10.52 -3.46 -2.09
N TRP A 96 -9.86 -3.73 -3.22
CA TRP A 96 -8.78 -2.89 -3.74
C TRP A 96 -9.21 -2.09 -4.97
N MET A 97 -8.91 -0.80 -4.95
CA MET A 97 -8.98 0.08 -6.09
C MET A 97 -7.56 0.31 -6.59
N VAL A 98 -7.22 -0.27 -7.74
CA VAL A 98 -5.88 -0.16 -8.34
C VAL A 98 -5.88 0.92 -9.40
N SER A 99 -4.90 1.80 -9.36
CA SER A 99 -4.63 2.77 -10.43
C SER A 99 -3.18 2.68 -10.88
N GLU A 100 -2.97 2.68 -12.19
CA GLU A 100 -1.67 2.69 -12.83
C GLU A 100 -1.65 3.90 -13.77
N THR A 101 -0.68 4.79 -13.60
CA THR A 101 -0.59 6.01 -14.40
C THR A 101 0.54 5.93 -15.41
N CYS A 102 0.22 6.15 -16.68
CA CYS A 102 1.16 6.10 -17.79
C CYS A 102 2.26 7.16 -17.65
N GLN A 103 1.92 8.32 -17.11
CA GLN A 103 2.83 9.45 -16.99
C GLN A 103 4.02 9.19 -16.05
N ASP A 104 3.80 8.52 -14.93
CA ASP A 104 4.81 8.29 -13.89
C ASP A 104 5.17 6.81 -13.68
N GLY A 105 4.42 5.89 -14.31
CA GLY A 105 4.60 4.45 -14.18
C GLY A 105 4.29 3.91 -12.78
N ILE A 106 3.68 4.72 -11.89
CA ILE A 106 3.42 4.34 -10.52
C ILE A 106 2.09 3.56 -10.45
N VAL A 107 2.16 2.40 -9.81
CA VAL A 107 0.97 1.65 -9.43
C VAL A 107 0.58 2.02 -8.00
N ARG A 108 -0.68 2.38 -7.81
CA ARG A 108 -1.27 2.72 -6.52
C ARG A 108 -2.43 1.80 -6.22
N VAL A 109 -2.50 1.33 -5.00
CA VAL A 109 -3.59 0.49 -4.49
C VAL A 109 -4.24 1.23 -3.33
N LEU A 110 -5.49 1.62 -3.47
CA LEU A 110 -6.31 2.00 -2.33
C LEU A 110 -6.94 0.74 -1.74
N ASN A 111 -6.59 0.46 -0.51
CA ASN A 111 -7.05 -0.68 0.25
C ASN A 111 -8.25 -0.28 1.12
N ILE A 112 -9.44 -0.56 0.63
CA ILE A 112 -10.70 -0.24 1.34
C ILE A 112 -11.35 -1.45 2.00
N GLY A 113 -10.75 -2.64 1.91
CA GLY A 113 -11.41 -3.88 2.35
C GLY A 113 -10.61 -4.79 3.23
N THR A 114 -9.37 -5.13 2.88
CA THR A 114 -8.60 -6.12 3.66
C THR A 114 -7.63 -5.46 4.63
N ASP A 115 -7.46 -6.06 5.81
CA ASP A 115 -6.51 -5.63 6.83
C ASP A 115 -5.64 -6.77 7.38
N GLY A 116 -5.86 -7.99 6.88
CA GLY A 116 -5.11 -9.18 7.30
C GLY A 116 -5.47 -9.71 8.68
N GLN A 117 -6.60 -9.27 9.24
CA GLN A 117 -7.13 -9.70 10.54
C GLN A 117 -8.38 -10.55 10.36
N ASP A 118 -8.77 -11.26 11.41
CA ASP A 118 -10.07 -11.92 11.49
C ASP A 118 -11.18 -10.89 11.67
N GLU A 119 -12.40 -11.23 11.22
CA GLU A 119 -13.57 -10.34 11.34
C GLU A 119 -13.85 -9.98 12.80
N GLY A 120 -13.95 -8.69 13.08
CA GLY A 120 -14.18 -8.16 14.43
C GLY A 120 -12.91 -8.01 15.28
N GLU A 121 -11.73 -8.33 14.76
CA GLU A 121 -10.49 -8.20 15.49
C GLU A 121 -9.97 -6.75 15.40
N LEU A 122 -9.91 -6.07 16.53
CA LEU A 122 -9.37 -4.71 16.63
C LEU A 122 -7.91 -4.77 17.09
N VAL A 123 -7.00 -4.40 16.21
CA VAL A 123 -5.56 -4.38 16.44
C VAL A 123 -4.99 -2.98 16.23
N GLY A 124 -3.83 -2.73 16.81
CA GLY A 124 -3.08 -1.50 16.57
C GLY A 124 -2.58 -1.38 15.13
N GLU A 125 -1.86 -0.30 14.86
CA GLU A 125 -1.36 0.00 13.52
C GLU A 125 -0.48 -1.11 12.96
N ALA A 126 -0.85 -1.61 11.80
CA ALA A 126 -0.12 -2.62 11.04
C ALA A 126 0.11 -2.11 9.59
N PRO A 127 1.12 -1.29 9.34
CA PRO A 127 1.27 -0.55 8.07
C PRO A 127 1.27 -1.39 6.79
N LEU A 128 1.65 -2.67 6.85
CA LEU A 128 1.54 -3.57 5.69
C LEU A 128 0.11 -4.02 5.38
N TYR A 129 -0.79 -3.92 6.35
CA TYR A 129 -2.14 -4.47 6.24
C TYR A 129 -3.22 -3.39 6.41
N THR A 130 -3.05 -2.50 7.40
CA THR A 130 -4.06 -1.50 7.75
C THR A 130 -3.89 -0.18 7.00
N SER A 131 -2.80 0.04 6.26
CA SER A 131 -2.63 1.25 5.44
C SER A 131 -3.74 1.39 4.41
N LEU A 132 -4.25 2.60 4.28
CA LEU A 132 -5.31 2.93 3.31
C LEU A 132 -4.80 2.88 1.86
N GLY A 133 -3.50 3.04 1.64
CA GLY A 133 -2.93 3.00 0.31
C GLY A 133 -1.49 2.52 0.25
N PHE A 134 -1.17 1.80 -0.80
CA PHE A 134 0.16 1.31 -1.15
C PHE A 134 0.54 1.77 -2.54
N SER A 135 1.82 2.02 -2.78
CA SER A 135 2.30 2.36 -4.11
C SER A 135 3.68 1.76 -4.38
N THR A 136 4.01 1.61 -5.65
CA THR A 136 5.36 1.18 -6.06
C THR A 136 6.43 2.25 -5.79
N ALA A 137 6.02 3.47 -5.44
CA ALA A 137 6.94 4.59 -5.14
C ALA A 137 7.16 4.80 -3.64
N THR A 138 6.47 4.05 -2.75
CA THR A 138 6.55 4.27 -1.30
C THR A 138 6.69 2.95 -0.56
N ALA A 139 7.48 2.97 0.51
CA ALA A 139 7.64 1.83 1.41
C ALA A 139 6.83 2.04 2.69
N PRO A 140 6.00 1.08 3.12
CA PRO A 140 5.30 1.15 4.40
C PRO A 140 6.25 0.75 5.54
N PRO A 141 6.73 1.70 6.37
CA PRO A 141 7.61 1.37 7.48
C PRO A 141 6.86 0.62 8.58
N GLN A 142 7.46 -0.47 9.06
CA GLN A 142 6.88 -1.37 10.06
C GLN A 142 7.32 -1.07 11.48
N ALA A 143 8.50 -0.46 11.65
CA ALA A 143 9.15 -0.34 12.95
C ALA A 143 9.84 1.00 13.16
N GLY A 144 10.14 1.29 14.43
CA GLY A 144 10.88 2.46 14.86
C GLY A 144 10.12 3.78 14.67
N GLU A 145 10.84 4.89 14.73
CA GLU A 145 10.27 6.24 14.59
C GLU A 145 9.55 6.45 13.25
N TRP A 146 9.89 5.69 12.23
CA TRP A 146 9.28 5.79 10.91
C TRP A 146 7.81 5.36 10.90
N LYS A 147 7.44 4.37 11.72
CA LYS A 147 6.05 3.95 11.92
C LYS A 147 5.19 5.10 12.46
N LEU A 148 5.72 5.81 13.44
CA LEU A 148 5.03 6.92 14.11
C LEU A 148 4.99 8.20 13.26
N ARG A 149 5.95 8.39 12.36
CA ARG A 149 6.08 9.59 11.51
C ARG A 149 5.46 9.44 10.13
N SER A 150 5.12 8.22 9.74
CA SER A 150 4.49 8.00 8.44
C SER A 150 3.07 8.54 8.45
N VAL A 151 2.86 9.61 7.72
CA VAL A 151 1.53 10.18 7.45
C VAL A 151 1.01 9.81 6.06
N ALA A 152 1.64 8.85 5.40
CA ALA A 152 1.26 8.44 4.06
C ALA A 152 -0.06 7.66 4.09
N ASN A 153 -1.06 8.16 3.38
CA ASN A 153 -2.37 7.50 3.25
C ASN A 153 -3.01 7.11 4.59
N VAL A 154 -2.96 8.01 5.57
CA VAL A 154 -3.56 7.83 6.88
C VAL A 154 -4.91 8.54 6.93
N VAL A 155 -5.90 7.86 7.49
CA VAL A 155 -7.17 8.43 7.94
C VAL A 155 -7.45 7.90 9.32
N GLY A 156 -7.59 8.80 10.31
CA GLY A 156 -7.84 8.41 11.69
C GLY A 156 -8.22 9.61 12.56
N LEU A 157 -8.46 9.33 13.82
CA LEU A 157 -8.69 10.35 14.84
C LEU A 157 -7.46 10.47 15.72
N ARG A 158 -7.02 11.70 16.00
CA ARG A 158 -5.96 11.95 16.96
C ARG A 158 -6.60 12.30 18.30
N ASP A 159 -6.24 11.56 19.33
CA ASP A 159 -6.68 11.79 20.70
C ASP A 159 -5.98 13.00 21.36
N GLY A 160 -6.35 13.29 22.63
CA GLY A 160 -5.74 14.34 23.41
C GLY A 160 -4.26 14.11 23.78
N GLN A 161 -3.74 12.91 23.60
CA GLN A 161 -2.34 12.54 23.83
C GLN A 161 -1.51 12.55 22.55
N GLY A 162 -2.15 12.81 21.40
CA GLY A 162 -1.50 12.88 20.09
C GLY A 162 -1.43 11.53 19.38
N GLN A 163 -2.02 10.47 19.93
CA GLN A 163 -2.08 9.16 19.27
C GLN A 163 -3.15 9.14 18.20
N VAL A 164 -2.84 8.52 17.07
CA VAL A 164 -3.78 8.34 15.95
C VAL A 164 -4.46 6.99 16.08
N SER A 165 -5.78 6.95 15.92
CA SER A 165 -6.55 5.71 15.96
C SER A 165 -6.11 4.75 14.87
N ALA A 166 -6.08 3.47 15.20
CA ALA A 166 -5.81 2.40 14.26
C ALA A 166 -7.03 2.15 13.34
N ARG A 167 -6.74 1.44 12.23
CA ARG A 167 -7.69 1.05 11.21
C ARG A 167 -7.62 -0.45 11.01
N SER A 168 -8.48 -1.19 11.67
CA SER A 168 -8.74 -2.61 11.45
C SER A 168 -10.24 -2.90 11.49
N ASP A 169 -10.66 -4.12 11.21
CA ASP A 169 -12.07 -4.52 11.02
C ASP A 169 -12.82 -3.56 10.06
N GLN A 170 -12.15 -3.20 8.99
CA GLN A 170 -12.75 -2.31 8.01
C GLN A 170 -13.75 -3.04 7.12
N ARG A 171 -14.85 -2.37 6.80
CA ARG A 171 -15.92 -2.90 5.98
C ARG A 171 -16.04 -2.15 4.68
N VAL A 172 -16.09 -2.89 3.56
CA VAL A 172 -16.41 -2.31 2.26
C VAL A 172 -17.91 -2.04 2.19
N GLU A 173 -18.26 -0.76 2.11
CA GLU A 173 -19.65 -0.33 1.92
C GLU A 173 -19.98 -0.27 0.41
N ARG A 174 -19.03 0.13 -0.39
CA ARG A 174 -19.18 0.29 -1.84
C ARG A 174 -17.83 0.18 -2.55
N CYS A 175 -17.81 -0.49 -3.72
CA CYS A 175 -16.66 -0.52 -4.60
C CYS A 175 -17.14 -0.82 -6.02
N GLU A 176 -17.22 0.22 -6.89
CA GLU A 176 -17.83 0.09 -8.21
C GLU A 176 -17.30 1.13 -9.22
N TYR A 177 -17.66 0.94 -10.47
CA TYR A 177 -17.47 1.94 -11.51
C TYR A 177 -18.73 2.79 -11.67
N ILE A 178 -18.55 4.12 -11.74
CA ILE A 178 -19.57 5.07 -12.15
C ILE A 178 -19.06 5.77 -13.41
N GLY A 179 -19.46 5.27 -14.58
CA GLY A 179 -18.84 5.65 -15.83
C GLY A 179 -17.35 5.29 -15.85
N GLU A 180 -16.49 6.27 -16.05
CA GLU A 180 -15.02 6.10 -16.03
C GLU A 180 -14.40 6.30 -14.62
N VAL A 181 -15.20 6.67 -13.64
CA VAL A 181 -14.75 6.91 -12.27
C VAL A 181 -14.82 5.64 -11.46
N VAL A 182 -13.74 5.29 -10.76
CA VAL A 182 -13.75 4.23 -9.76
C VAL A 182 -14.10 4.84 -8.41
N VAL A 183 -15.16 4.33 -7.79
CA VAL A 183 -15.67 4.81 -6.50
C VAL A 183 -15.56 3.70 -5.46
N GLY A 184 -15.04 4.03 -4.29
CA GLY A 184 -14.96 3.14 -3.14
C GLY A 184 -15.37 3.83 -1.86
N GLN A 185 -15.98 3.08 -0.95
CA GLN A 185 -16.32 3.55 0.37
C GLN A 185 -16.09 2.43 1.37
N SER A 186 -15.43 2.76 2.47
CA SER A 186 -15.24 1.85 3.59
C SER A 186 -15.54 2.54 4.92
N SER A 187 -15.79 1.73 5.93
CA SER A 187 -15.99 2.21 7.29
C SER A 187 -15.30 1.30 8.30
N TRP A 188 -14.92 1.86 9.44
CA TRP A 188 -14.33 1.14 10.58
C TRP A 188 -14.59 1.90 11.87
N LEU A 189 -14.41 1.24 13.02
CA LEU A 189 -14.41 1.90 14.32
C LEU A 189 -13.01 2.47 14.59
N ALA A 190 -12.93 3.76 14.87
CA ALA A 190 -11.70 4.33 15.40
C ALA A 190 -11.37 3.65 16.72
N HIS A 191 -10.13 3.18 16.90
CA HIS A 191 -9.75 2.53 18.14
C HIS A 191 -8.26 2.75 18.45
N TRP A 192 -7.94 2.69 19.73
CA TRP A 192 -6.56 2.77 20.23
C TRP A 192 -6.26 1.51 21.02
N VAL A 193 -5.05 0.99 20.87
CA VAL A 193 -4.60 -0.19 21.59
C VAL A 193 -3.54 0.23 22.60
N HIS A 194 -3.80 -0.07 23.86
CA HIS A 194 -2.96 0.25 24.99
C HIS A 194 -2.38 -1.04 25.59
N ASP A 195 -1.28 -0.91 26.37
CA ASP A 195 -0.63 -2.02 27.06
C ASP A 195 -0.30 -3.19 26.10
N ASP A 196 0.34 -2.84 25.00
CA ASP A 196 0.77 -3.81 24.00
C ASP A 196 1.73 -4.83 24.59
N VAL A 197 1.31 -6.08 24.66
CA VAL A 197 2.10 -7.22 25.15
C VAL A 197 2.81 -7.97 24.03
N ASP A 198 2.47 -7.70 22.75
CA ASP A 198 3.06 -8.39 21.61
C ASP A 198 3.25 -7.40 20.44
N GLU A 199 4.50 -6.99 20.22
CA GLU A 199 4.89 -6.27 19.00
C GLU A 199 4.73 -7.12 17.73
N GLY A 200 3.92 -8.19 17.81
CA GLY A 200 3.69 -9.24 16.84
C GLY A 200 4.13 -8.91 15.44
N ALA A 201 4.96 -9.68 14.86
CA ALA A 201 5.45 -9.80 13.45
C ALA A 201 4.92 -8.81 12.39
N GLY A 202 4.48 -7.59 12.75
CA GLY A 202 3.89 -6.60 11.84
C GLY A 202 2.37 -6.74 11.62
N TYR A 203 1.69 -7.60 12.37
CA TYR A 203 0.24 -7.82 12.29
C TYR A 203 -0.59 -6.88 13.17
N GLY A 204 0.03 -5.88 13.77
CA GLY A 204 -0.60 -4.93 14.67
C GLY A 204 -0.53 -5.35 16.13
N ALA A 205 -0.50 -4.34 16.99
CA ALA A 205 -0.44 -4.50 18.44
C ALA A 205 -1.75 -5.09 18.98
N ARG A 206 -1.63 -5.97 19.99
CA ARG A 206 -2.76 -6.53 20.72
C ARG A 206 -2.68 -6.12 22.18
N GLY A 207 -3.77 -5.64 22.73
CA GLY A 207 -3.82 -5.12 24.09
C GLY A 207 -5.23 -4.71 24.49
N ILE A 208 -5.32 -3.77 25.42
CA ILE A 208 -6.61 -3.17 25.82
C ILE A 208 -7.06 -2.21 24.74
N VAL A 209 -8.27 -2.44 24.19
CA VAL A 209 -8.82 -1.65 23.10
C VAL A 209 -9.76 -0.58 23.64
N GLU A 210 -9.46 0.68 23.36
CA GLU A 210 -10.38 1.78 23.52
C GLU A 210 -11.09 2.05 22.18
N ILE A 211 -12.43 1.99 22.16
CA ILE A 211 -13.23 2.15 20.95
C ILE A 211 -13.77 3.59 20.89
N GLY A 212 -13.57 4.20 19.74
CA GLY A 212 -14.07 5.53 19.39
C GLY A 212 -15.26 5.47 18.40
N PRO A 213 -15.58 6.62 17.79
CA PRO A 213 -16.66 6.71 16.82
C PRO A 213 -16.31 6.01 15.50
N LYS A 214 -17.35 5.74 14.71
CA LYS A 214 -17.19 5.17 13.37
C LYS A 214 -16.64 6.22 12.41
N ILE A 215 -15.61 5.85 11.67
CA ILE A 215 -15.07 6.63 10.56
C ILE A 215 -15.62 6.03 9.26
N VAL A 216 -16.02 6.90 8.35
CA VAL A 216 -16.38 6.52 6.97
C VAL A 216 -15.49 7.29 6.02
N CYS A 217 -14.91 6.58 5.06
CA CYS A 217 -14.04 7.15 4.06
C CYS A 217 -14.50 6.75 2.66
N ALA A 218 -14.74 7.74 1.82
CA ALA A 218 -15.11 7.54 0.42
C ALA A 218 -14.03 8.09 -0.51
N HIS A 219 -13.83 7.39 -1.62
CA HIS A 219 -12.83 7.69 -2.65
C HIS A 219 -13.47 7.74 -4.01
N ALA A 220 -13.01 8.66 -4.85
CA ALA A 220 -13.30 8.69 -6.27
C ALA A 220 -11.98 8.89 -7.03
N CYS A 221 -11.67 7.97 -7.95
CA CYS A 221 -10.42 7.98 -8.71
C CYS A 221 -10.70 8.07 -10.20
N HIS A 222 -10.05 9.03 -10.87
CA HIS A 222 -10.14 9.22 -12.31
C HIS A 222 -8.93 10.00 -12.82
N ARG A 223 -8.31 9.54 -13.93
CA ARG A 223 -7.21 10.23 -14.64
C ARG A 223 -6.10 10.77 -13.73
N GLY A 224 -5.57 9.90 -12.83
CA GLY A 224 -4.49 10.26 -11.91
C GLY A 224 -4.91 11.14 -10.73
N VAL A 225 -6.19 11.50 -10.62
CA VAL A 225 -6.72 12.29 -9.51
C VAL A 225 -7.50 11.39 -8.56
N GLU A 226 -7.24 11.53 -7.27
CA GLU A 226 -8.05 10.96 -6.19
C GLU A 226 -8.73 12.10 -5.42
N VAL A 227 -10.03 11.98 -5.24
CA VAL A 227 -10.80 12.78 -4.28
C VAL A 227 -11.16 11.88 -3.11
N ARG A 228 -10.88 12.33 -1.90
CA ARG A 228 -11.16 11.62 -0.66
C ARG A 228 -12.07 12.45 0.23
N CYS A 229 -13.14 11.83 0.72
CA CYS A 229 -14.06 12.42 1.67
C CYS A 229 -14.08 11.56 2.93
N VAL A 230 -13.97 12.20 4.09
CA VAL A 230 -13.97 11.52 5.40
C VAL A 230 -15.03 12.18 6.27
N TRP A 231 -15.84 11.37 6.96
CA TRP A 231 -16.75 11.84 8.00
C TRP A 231 -16.81 10.86 9.16
N VAL A 232 -17.22 11.36 10.30
CA VAL A 232 -17.25 10.64 11.56
C VAL A 232 -18.70 10.53 12.02
N GLU A 233 -19.15 9.31 12.31
CA GLU A 233 -20.48 9.02 12.83
C GLU A 233 -20.39 8.77 14.33
N GLY A 234 -21.06 9.61 15.12
CA GLY A 234 -21.08 9.57 16.59
C GLY A 234 -20.49 10.79 17.24
N ALA A 235 -20.46 10.81 18.57
CA ALA A 235 -19.95 11.94 19.33
C ALA A 235 -18.43 11.95 19.33
N LEU A 236 -17.82 13.01 18.83
CA LEU A 236 -16.41 13.34 19.07
C LEU A 236 -16.30 13.96 20.46
N CYS A 237 -15.81 13.21 21.43
CA CYS A 237 -15.60 13.74 22.78
C CYS A 237 -14.45 14.77 22.84
N SER A 238 -13.40 14.56 22.06
CA SER A 238 -12.32 15.52 21.74
C SER A 238 -11.43 14.85 20.69
N GLY A 239 -10.94 15.58 19.72
CA GLY A 239 -10.01 15.02 18.76
C GLY A 239 -9.96 15.77 17.44
N VAL A 240 -8.94 15.48 16.66
CA VAL A 240 -8.72 16.03 15.33
C VAL A 240 -8.79 14.89 14.30
N VAL A 241 -9.54 15.10 13.24
CA VAL A 241 -9.51 14.19 12.09
C VAL A 241 -8.18 14.40 11.37
N LEU A 242 -7.38 13.34 11.28
CA LEU A 242 -6.18 13.30 10.47
C LEU A 242 -6.52 12.66 9.12
N MET A 243 -6.22 13.36 8.05
CA MET A 243 -6.32 12.83 6.69
C MET A 243 -5.06 13.19 5.91
N ALA A 244 -4.36 12.19 5.42
CA ALA A 244 -3.18 12.36 4.58
C ALA A 244 -3.31 11.58 3.28
N GLY A 245 -2.81 12.17 2.19
CA GLY A 245 -2.82 11.58 0.86
C GLY A 245 -1.54 10.81 0.53
N TRP A 246 -1.30 10.66 -0.75
CA TRP A 246 -0.09 10.04 -1.28
C TRP A 246 1.12 10.92 -0.99
N PRO A 247 2.22 10.34 -0.48
CA PRO A 247 3.46 11.08 -0.35
C PRO A 247 3.99 11.44 -1.73
N THR A 248 4.47 12.68 -1.87
CA THR A 248 5.09 13.17 -3.09
C THR A 248 6.59 13.25 -2.89
N ALA A 249 7.38 12.84 -3.90
CA ALA A 249 8.80 13.11 -3.90
C ALA A 249 9.01 14.63 -4.00
N VAL A 250 9.59 15.23 -2.97
CA VAL A 250 9.99 16.63 -3.01
C VAL A 250 11.37 16.70 -3.70
N SER A 251 11.38 16.95 -5.00
CA SER A 251 12.57 17.52 -5.62
C SER A 251 12.67 18.97 -5.13
N TYR A 252 13.83 19.40 -4.71
CA TYR A 252 14.23 20.66 -4.09
C TYR A 252 13.58 21.98 -4.60
N THR A 253 12.29 22.03 -4.72
CA THR A 253 11.54 23.25 -4.97
C THR A 253 10.66 23.50 -3.75
N HIS A 254 10.93 24.65 -3.10
CA HIS A 254 10.22 25.12 -1.93
C HIS A 254 8.69 25.15 -2.14
N LEU A 255 8.02 24.05 -1.91
CA LEU A 255 6.60 24.06 -1.59
C LEU A 255 6.51 24.39 -0.10
N ARG A 256 6.35 25.65 0.21
CA ARG A 256 5.86 26.06 1.53
C ARG A 256 4.46 25.47 1.65
N ALA A 257 4.28 24.55 2.57
CA ALA A 257 2.95 24.24 3.07
C ALA A 257 2.35 25.56 3.60
N HIS A 258 1.32 26.04 2.97
CA HIS A 258 0.48 27.06 3.59
C HIS A 258 -0.27 26.37 4.73
N GLU A 259 0.25 26.51 5.94
CA GLU A 259 -0.57 26.33 7.11
C GLU A 259 -1.65 27.42 7.07
N THR A 260 -2.85 27.06 6.68
CA THR A 260 -4.02 27.87 6.99
C THR A 260 -4.30 27.65 8.47
N ARG A 261 -3.73 28.51 9.31
CA ARG A 261 -4.22 28.75 10.65
C ARG A 261 -5.53 29.53 10.48
N GLU A 262 -6.64 28.85 10.61
CA GLU A 262 -7.89 29.50 10.95
C GLU A 262 -7.94 29.59 12.48
N ASP A 263 -7.63 30.76 12.98
CA ASP A 263 -7.97 31.17 14.34
C ASP A 263 -9.49 31.32 14.44
N LEU A 264 -10.12 30.41 15.18
CA LEU A 264 -11.45 30.61 15.78
C LEU A 264 -11.38 30.24 17.24
#